data_807bd7338c545912a66d63b19334e1ae
#
_entry.id   807bd7338c545912a66d63b19334e1ae
#
_cell.length_a   1.000
_cell.length_b   1.000
_cell.length_c   1.000
_cell.angle_alpha   90.00
_cell.angle_beta   90.00
_cell.angle_gamma   90.00
#
_symmetry.space_group_name_H-M   'P 1'
#
loop_
_entity.id
_entity.type
_entity.pdbx_description
1 polymer ?
#
loop_
_entity_poly.entity_id
_entity_poly.type
_entity_poly.pdbx_seq_one_letter_code
_entity_poly.pdbx_strand_id
1 'polypeptide(L)'
;MARRKLPVRNNNEAWGRLLNKGKKIDRPDSSYFEAIEMGGVLEKARKLVDGRDKAEHYGPPEEFMGRLARMWGGYLGMELKPGDAALMMALLKAARLRTNPEHEDSLIDFAGYARIFERVK
;
A
#
# COMPACT_ATOMS: atom_id res chain seq x y z
N MET A 1 -29.71 20.14 7.97
CA MET A 1 -29.44 18.71 8.19
C MET A 1 -28.37 18.54 9.27
N ALA A 2 -28.71 17.93 10.36
CA ALA A 2 -27.72 17.63 11.40
C ALA A 2 -26.67 16.64 10.86
N ARG A 3 -25.40 17.01 10.89
CA ARG A 3 -24.32 16.07 10.59
C ARG A 3 -24.35 14.96 11.65
N ARG A 4 -24.58 13.73 11.21
CA ARG A 4 -24.40 12.56 12.07
C ARG A 4 -22.98 12.57 12.60
N LYS A 5 -22.82 12.77 13.91
CA LYS A 5 -21.51 12.55 14.55
C LYS A 5 -21.19 11.06 14.41
N LEU A 6 -20.20 10.75 13.61
CA LEU A 6 -19.64 9.39 13.59
C LEU A 6 -19.08 9.09 14.99
N PRO A 7 -19.38 7.93 15.55
CA PRO A 7 -18.82 7.56 16.84
C PRO A 7 -17.30 7.58 16.73
N VAL A 8 -16.66 8.28 17.67
CA VAL A 8 -15.20 8.25 17.79
C VAL A 8 -14.84 6.81 18.15
N ARG A 9 -14.35 6.07 17.13
CA ARG A 9 -13.78 4.74 17.37
C ARG A 9 -12.54 4.93 18.25
N ASN A 10 -12.56 4.33 19.41
CA ASN A 10 -11.36 4.18 20.19
C ASN A 10 -10.39 3.29 19.40
N ASN A 11 -9.46 3.90 18.69
CA ASN A 11 -8.51 3.19 17.85
C ASN A 11 -7.70 2.15 18.65
N ASN A 12 -7.44 2.39 19.92
CA ASN A 12 -6.70 1.46 20.78
C ASN A 12 -7.45 0.14 20.99
N GLU A 13 -8.78 0.18 21.13
CA GLU A 13 -9.59 -1.05 21.24
C GLU A 13 -9.71 -1.79 19.93
N ALA A 14 -9.82 -1.05 18.81
CA ALA A 14 -9.87 -1.64 17.49
C ALA A 14 -8.56 -2.35 17.12
N TRP A 15 -7.42 -1.73 17.40
CA TRP A 15 -6.11 -2.33 17.24
C TRP A 15 -5.88 -3.50 18.19
N GLY A 16 -6.29 -3.38 19.45
CA GLY A 16 -6.22 -4.47 20.42
C GLY A 16 -7.03 -5.70 19.99
N ARG A 17 -8.20 -5.51 19.40
CA ARG A 17 -9.01 -6.60 18.84
C ARG A 17 -8.40 -7.22 17.59
N LEU A 18 -7.80 -6.41 16.73
CA LEU A 18 -7.14 -6.87 15.50
C LEU A 18 -5.87 -7.66 15.83
N LEU A 19 -5.11 -7.20 16.84
CA LEU A 19 -3.85 -7.82 17.23
C LEU A 19 -4.04 -8.97 18.21
N ASN A 20 -5.12 -8.98 18.98
CA ASN A 20 -5.25 -9.88 20.12
C ASN A 20 -6.41 -10.87 20.05
N LYS A 21 -7.24 -10.96 19.06
CA LYS A 21 -8.36 -11.93 18.94
C LYS A 21 -8.49 -12.94 20.13
N GLY A 22 -8.26 -12.49 21.36
CA GLY A 22 -8.29 -13.30 22.57
C GLY A 22 -7.12 -14.28 22.78
N LYS A 23 -6.06 -14.20 21.98
CA LYS A 23 -4.84 -14.97 22.17
C LYS A 23 -3.74 -14.09 22.75
N LYS A 24 -3.06 -14.56 23.82
CA LYS A 24 -1.76 -14.00 24.20
C LYS A 24 -0.88 -14.02 22.94
N ILE A 25 -0.37 -12.84 22.55
CA ILE A 25 0.70 -12.79 21.56
C ILE A 25 1.94 -13.23 22.29
N ASP A 26 2.21 -14.53 22.27
CA ASP A 26 3.56 -15.01 22.51
C ASP A 26 4.45 -14.40 21.41
N ARG A 27 5.68 -14.06 21.77
CA ARG A 27 6.66 -13.57 20.79
C ARG A 27 6.61 -14.48 19.58
N PRO A 28 6.51 -13.92 18.37
CA PRO A 28 6.49 -14.76 17.19
C PRO A 28 7.71 -15.67 17.22
N ASP A 29 7.45 -16.95 17.08
CA ASP A 29 8.51 -17.94 16.96
C ASP A 29 9.29 -17.75 15.66
N SER A 30 10.37 -18.50 15.49
CA SER A 30 11.18 -18.44 14.29
C SER A 30 10.37 -18.69 13.02
N SER A 31 9.29 -19.46 13.08
CA SER A 31 8.44 -19.75 11.94
C SER A 31 7.71 -18.50 11.41
N TYR A 32 7.37 -17.55 12.30
CA TYR A 32 6.78 -16.27 11.89
C TYR A 32 7.79 -15.42 11.10
N PHE A 33 9.03 -15.34 11.56
CA PHE A 33 10.08 -14.64 10.83
C PHE A 33 10.45 -15.35 9.53
N GLU A 34 10.50 -16.68 9.51
CA GLU A 34 10.69 -17.47 8.30
C GLU A 34 9.56 -17.25 7.28
N ALA A 35 8.29 -17.16 7.72
CA ALA A 35 7.15 -16.89 6.86
C ALA A 35 7.24 -15.48 6.24
N ILE A 36 7.72 -14.49 6.98
CA ILE A 36 8.00 -13.14 6.45
C ILE A 36 9.14 -13.18 5.44
N GLU A 37 10.22 -13.91 5.72
CA GLU A 37 11.35 -14.07 4.81
C GLU A 37 10.99 -14.88 3.56
N MET A 38 10.13 -15.88 3.67
CA MET A 38 9.73 -16.77 2.57
C MET A 38 8.64 -16.23 1.65
N GLY A 39 8.20 -14.99 1.80
CA GLY A 39 7.32 -14.39 0.82
C GLY A 39 6.04 -13.78 1.36
N GLY A 40 6.10 -13.15 2.52
CA GLY A 40 5.04 -12.26 2.98
C GLY A 40 4.82 -11.10 2.01
N VAL A 41 3.76 -10.33 2.24
CA VAL A 41 3.34 -9.21 1.38
C VAL A 41 4.50 -8.26 1.04
N LEU A 42 5.31 -7.90 2.01
CA LEU A 42 6.43 -6.97 1.79
C LEU A 42 7.50 -7.55 0.87
N GLU A 43 7.82 -8.83 1.00
CA GLU A 43 8.79 -9.47 0.10
C GLU A 43 8.23 -9.62 -1.31
N LYS A 44 6.96 -9.99 -1.46
CA LYS A 44 6.28 -10.03 -2.75
C LYS A 44 6.26 -8.64 -3.40
N ALA A 45 5.94 -7.60 -2.63
CA ALA A 45 5.95 -6.22 -3.10
C ALA A 45 7.36 -5.78 -3.53
N ARG A 46 8.37 -6.07 -2.74
CA ARG A 46 9.76 -5.76 -3.07
C ARG A 46 10.19 -6.42 -4.38
N LYS A 47 9.93 -7.70 -4.54
CA LYS A 47 10.26 -8.44 -5.77
C LYS A 47 9.56 -7.87 -7.00
N LEU A 48 8.29 -7.51 -6.87
CA LEU A 48 7.53 -6.92 -7.96
C LEU A 48 8.08 -5.56 -8.38
N VAL A 49 8.39 -4.70 -7.43
CA VAL A 49 8.88 -3.33 -7.71
C VAL A 49 10.31 -3.39 -8.25
N ASP A 50 11.21 -4.08 -7.56
CA ASP A 50 12.62 -4.14 -7.96
C ASP A 50 12.82 -4.96 -9.24
N GLY A 51 11.90 -5.89 -9.54
CA GLY A 51 11.88 -6.64 -10.79
C GLY A 51 11.29 -5.89 -12.00
N ARG A 52 10.55 -4.81 -11.78
CA ARG A 52 9.90 -4.04 -12.86
C ARG A 52 10.87 -3.37 -13.82
N ASP A 53 12.08 -3.06 -13.38
CA ASP A 53 13.12 -2.50 -14.26
C ASP A 53 13.49 -3.45 -15.40
N LYS A 54 13.20 -4.74 -15.24
CA LYS A 54 13.37 -5.79 -16.24
C LYS A 54 12.07 -6.17 -16.94
N ALA A 55 10.95 -5.58 -16.54
CA ALA A 55 9.66 -5.91 -17.10
C ALA A 55 9.44 -5.16 -18.43
N GLU A 56 9.33 -5.88 -19.51
CA GLU A 56 9.15 -5.36 -20.86
C GLU A 56 7.86 -4.53 -21.05
N HIS A 57 6.92 -4.60 -20.10
CA HIS A 57 5.59 -4.04 -20.28
C HIS A 57 5.34 -2.69 -19.61
N TYR A 58 6.07 -2.33 -18.56
CA TYR A 58 5.77 -1.14 -17.77
C TYR A 58 6.90 -0.12 -17.70
N GLY A 59 8.12 -0.53 -18.00
CA GLY A 59 9.30 0.32 -17.84
C GLY A 59 9.65 0.64 -16.38
N PRO A 60 10.68 1.45 -16.15
CA PRO A 60 11.09 1.86 -14.80
C PRO A 60 9.96 2.60 -14.08
N PRO A 61 9.78 2.36 -12.76
CA PRO A 61 8.77 3.06 -11.96
C PRO A 61 8.88 4.59 -12.03
N GLU A 62 10.08 5.11 -12.14
CA GLU A 62 10.35 6.55 -12.26
C GLU A 62 9.68 7.16 -13.50
N GLU A 63 9.82 6.52 -14.64
CA GLU A 63 9.22 6.98 -15.90
C GLU A 63 7.69 6.86 -15.84
N PHE A 64 7.19 5.76 -15.34
CA PHE A 64 5.74 5.50 -15.27
C PHE A 64 5.06 6.47 -14.32
N MET A 65 5.59 6.67 -13.12
CA MET A 65 5.03 7.62 -12.17
C MET A 65 5.14 9.06 -12.67
N GLY A 66 6.23 9.41 -13.34
CA GLY A 66 6.37 10.72 -13.98
C GLY A 66 5.33 10.96 -15.07
N ARG A 67 5.01 9.95 -15.86
CA ARG A 67 3.96 10.03 -16.88
C ARG A 67 2.57 10.20 -16.25
N LEU A 68 2.25 9.42 -15.24
CA LEU A 68 1.00 9.55 -14.50
C LEU A 68 0.85 10.92 -13.86
N ALA A 69 1.89 11.42 -13.23
CA ALA A 69 1.91 12.74 -12.61
C ALA A 69 1.57 13.84 -13.62
N ARG A 70 2.14 13.78 -14.82
CA ARG A 70 1.83 14.73 -15.89
C ARG A 70 0.38 14.62 -16.38
N MET A 71 -0.10 13.40 -16.59
CA MET A 71 -1.47 13.15 -17.06
C MET A 71 -2.51 13.60 -16.03
N TRP A 72 -2.34 13.22 -14.79
CA TRP A 72 -3.27 13.60 -13.72
C TRP A 72 -3.17 15.08 -13.35
N GLY A 73 -1.96 15.62 -13.36
CA GLY A 73 -1.75 17.06 -13.18
C GLY A 73 -2.45 17.87 -14.27
N GLY A 74 -2.36 17.44 -15.52
CA GLY A 74 -3.08 18.05 -16.65
C GLY A 74 -4.61 17.99 -16.48
N TYR A 75 -5.13 16.85 -16.05
CA TYR A 75 -6.56 16.70 -15.77
C TYR A 75 -7.03 17.59 -14.60
N LEU A 76 -6.26 17.66 -13.53
CA LEU A 76 -6.57 18.43 -12.34
C LEU A 76 -6.26 19.94 -12.48
N GLY A 77 -5.53 20.34 -13.52
CA GLY A 77 -5.06 21.72 -13.69
C GLY A 77 -4.00 22.15 -12.66
N MET A 78 -3.19 21.21 -12.18
CA MET A 78 -2.14 21.48 -11.20
C MET A 78 -0.89 20.64 -11.47
N GLU A 79 0.26 21.08 -10.98
CA GLU A 79 1.49 20.33 -11.06
C GLU A 79 1.50 19.20 -10.01
N LEU A 80 1.77 17.98 -10.47
CA LEU A 80 1.99 16.81 -9.62
C LEU A 80 3.40 16.26 -9.85
N LYS A 81 4.01 15.83 -8.77
CA LYS A 81 5.30 15.13 -8.79
C LYS A 81 5.11 13.61 -8.94
N PRO A 82 6.11 12.88 -9.41
CA PRO A 82 6.02 11.42 -9.47
C PRO A 82 5.66 10.76 -8.13
N GLY A 83 6.14 11.30 -7.02
CA GLY A 83 5.76 10.85 -5.68
C GLY A 83 4.28 11.01 -5.37
N ASP A 84 3.66 12.09 -5.83
CA ASP A 84 2.21 12.28 -5.67
C ASP A 84 1.43 11.18 -6.39
N ALA A 85 1.85 10.83 -7.61
CA ALA A 85 1.23 9.74 -8.36
C ALA A 85 1.36 8.39 -7.63
N ALA A 86 2.51 8.10 -7.05
CA ALA A 86 2.72 6.88 -6.27
C ALA A 86 1.81 6.83 -5.03
N LEU A 87 1.67 7.93 -4.30
CA LEU A 87 0.77 8.03 -3.15
C LEU A 87 -0.70 7.91 -3.56
N MET A 88 -1.10 8.51 -4.66
CA MET A 88 -2.46 8.40 -5.19
C MET A 88 -2.80 6.96 -5.57
N MET A 89 -1.86 6.23 -6.16
CA MET A 89 -2.03 4.80 -6.43
C MET A 89 -2.13 3.97 -5.15
N ALA A 90 -1.34 4.29 -4.14
CA ALA A 90 -1.44 3.64 -2.83
C ALA A 90 -2.83 3.87 -2.21
N LEU A 91 -3.36 5.09 -2.28
CA LEU A 91 -4.72 5.42 -1.79
C LEU A 91 -5.80 4.64 -2.55
N LEU A 92 -5.65 4.45 -3.87
CA LEU A 92 -6.55 3.63 -4.67
C LEU A 92 -6.58 2.18 -4.16
N LYS A 93 -5.43 1.61 -3.87
CA LYS A 93 -5.32 0.25 -3.32
C LYS A 93 -5.90 0.16 -1.90
N ALA A 94 -5.68 1.17 -1.08
CA ALA A 94 -6.30 1.27 0.24
C ALA A 94 -7.83 1.30 0.15
N ALA A 95 -8.39 2.03 -0.80
CA ALA A 95 -9.84 2.07 -1.03
C ALA A 95 -10.38 0.67 -1.42
N ARG A 96 -9.67 -0.08 -2.26
CA ARG A 96 -10.03 -1.46 -2.60
C ARG A 96 -10.00 -2.38 -1.40
N LEU A 97 -8.97 -2.27 -0.56
CA LEU A 97 -8.86 -3.08 0.67
C LEU A 97 -9.96 -2.76 1.67
N ARG A 98 -10.49 -1.53 1.67
CA ARG A 98 -11.64 -1.18 2.50
C ARG A 98 -12.90 -1.97 2.10
N THR A 99 -13.07 -2.24 0.81
CA THR A 99 -14.21 -3.00 0.28
C THR A 99 -13.96 -4.51 0.37
N ASN A 100 -12.75 -4.96 0.06
CA ASN A 100 -12.36 -6.37 0.11
C ASN A 100 -11.02 -6.53 0.85
N PRO A 101 -11.03 -6.68 2.19
CA PRO A 101 -9.81 -6.79 2.99
C PRO A 101 -8.95 -8.01 2.67
N GLU A 102 -9.54 -9.05 2.09
CA GLU A 102 -8.85 -10.31 1.76
C GLU A 102 -8.19 -10.27 0.37
N HIS A 103 -8.26 -9.16 -0.33
CA HIS A 103 -7.69 -9.05 -1.67
C HIS A 103 -6.16 -8.88 -1.61
N GLU A 104 -5.46 -10.00 -1.66
CA GLU A 104 -4.00 -10.06 -1.48
C GLU A 104 -3.25 -9.18 -2.49
N ASP A 105 -3.64 -9.18 -3.76
CA ASP A 105 -3.00 -8.36 -4.79
C ASP A 105 -3.04 -6.87 -4.46
N SER A 106 -4.17 -6.37 -3.95
CA SER A 106 -4.27 -4.97 -3.53
C SER A 106 -3.38 -4.66 -2.33
N LEU A 107 -3.21 -5.61 -1.41
CA LEU A 107 -2.33 -5.44 -0.27
C LEU A 107 -0.85 -5.42 -0.69
N ILE A 108 -0.47 -6.31 -1.59
CA ILE A 108 0.88 -6.34 -2.18
C ILE A 108 1.16 -5.04 -2.96
N ASP A 109 0.22 -4.61 -3.78
CA ASP A 109 0.34 -3.38 -4.56
C ASP A 109 0.41 -2.13 -3.67
N PHE A 110 -0.38 -2.08 -2.60
CA PHE A 110 -0.32 -1.01 -1.62
C PHE A 110 1.08 -0.87 -1.00
N ALA A 111 1.67 -1.99 -0.57
CA ALA A 111 3.04 -2.01 -0.08
C ALA A 111 4.06 -1.68 -1.19
N GLY A 112 3.82 -2.13 -2.41
CA GLY A 112 4.65 -1.85 -3.58
C GLY A 112 4.70 -0.36 -3.92
N TYR A 113 3.59 0.36 -3.83
CA TYR A 113 3.58 1.80 -4.06
C TYR A 113 4.31 2.59 -2.98
N ALA A 114 4.37 2.10 -1.76
CA ALA A 114 5.25 2.68 -0.72
C ALA A 114 6.72 2.57 -1.13
N ARG A 115 7.15 1.42 -1.64
CA ARG A 115 8.50 1.22 -2.17
C ARG A 115 8.79 2.09 -3.40
N ILE A 116 7.82 2.21 -4.31
CA ILE A 116 7.94 3.10 -5.47
C ILE A 116 8.08 4.56 -5.03
N PHE A 117 7.27 4.99 -4.06
CA PHE A 117 7.38 6.35 -3.51
C PHE A 117 8.78 6.65 -2.98
N GLU A 118 9.38 5.73 -2.27
CA GLU A 118 10.76 5.87 -1.78
C GLU A 118 11.76 6.14 -2.91
N ARG A 119 11.55 5.52 -4.08
CA ARG A 119 12.43 5.68 -5.25
C ARG A 119 12.20 6.99 -6.01
N VAL A 120 10.99 7.53 -6.01
CA VAL A 120 10.60 8.65 -6.91
C VAL A 120 10.39 9.99 -6.19
N LYS A 121 10.43 9.99 -4.86
CA LYS A 121 10.24 11.20 -4.03
C LYS A 121 11.32 12.25 -4.24
#